data_ab902f791ab0025e241b16db1315b56c
#
_entry.id   ab902f791ab0025e241b16db1315b56c
#
_cell.length_a   1.000
_cell.length_b   1.000
_cell.length_c   1.000
_cell.angle_alpha   90.00
_cell.angle_beta   90.00
_cell.angle_gamma   90.00
#
_symmetry.space_group_name_H-M   'P 1'
#
loop_
_entity.id
_entity.type
_entity.pdbx_description
1 polymer ?
#
loop_
_entity_poly.entity_id
_entity_poly.type
_entity_poly.pdbx_seq_one_letter_code
_entity_poly.pdbx_strand_id
1 'polypeptide(L)'
;MVGCEKVFFNYIEPILGLMGTQINHIGNYGSGMMVKVLNNFIAASSVVSVRHVLHQAQKFELDIDVLFKTSDTSSGQTWFGTNRADIEWFKENFENDNTMGILKKDVEAYVDSFENESDLDKFVSGELSTAIIKAINNMPVAR
;
A
#
# COMPACT_ATOMS: atom_id res chain seq x y z
N MET A 1 -14.58 2.98 0.28
CA MET A 1 -14.34 4.43 0.07
C MET A 1 -15.33 4.92 -0.97
N VAL A 2 -16.15 5.94 -0.67
CA VAL A 2 -17.24 6.43 -1.53
C VAL A 2 -17.06 7.94 -1.76
N GLY A 3 -16.95 8.34 -3.02
CA GLY A 3 -16.85 9.73 -3.44
C GLY A 3 -18.13 10.16 -4.19
N CYS A 4 -19.01 10.89 -3.51
CA CYS A 4 -20.22 11.45 -4.07
C CYS A 4 -20.75 12.56 -3.15
N GLU A 5 -21.77 13.30 -3.60
CA GLU A 5 -22.44 14.25 -2.73
C GLU A 5 -23.07 13.56 -1.51
N LYS A 6 -23.04 14.22 -0.37
CA LYS A 6 -23.51 13.65 0.90
C LYS A 6 -24.97 13.16 0.86
N VAL A 7 -25.80 13.84 0.09
CA VAL A 7 -27.22 13.45 -0.08
C VAL A 7 -27.31 12.07 -0.74
N PHE A 8 -26.55 11.84 -1.81
CA PHE A 8 -26.51 10.54 -2.49
C PHE A 8 -25.89 9.47 -1.61
N PHE A 9 -24.83 9.81 -0.87
CA PHE A 9 -24.21 8.86 0.06
C PHE A 9 -25.25 8.29 1.03
N ASN A 10 -26.07 9.11 1.64
CA ASN A 10 -27.09 8.68 2.59
C ASN A 10 -28.12 7.70 1.99
N TYR A 11 -28.38 7.80 0.67
CA TYR A 11 -29.27 6.85 -0.03
C TYR A 11 -28.59 5.50 -0.29
N ILE A 12 -27.31 5.50 -0.65
CA ILE A 12 -26.60 4.29 -1.07
C ILE A 12 -25.93 3.57 0.09
N GLU A 13 -25.65 4.25 1.20
CA GLU A 13 -24.98 3.67 2.37
C GLU A 13 -25.63 2.38 2.88
N PRO A 14 -26.99 2.29 3.02
CA PRO A 14 -27.63 1.04 3.44
C PRO A 14 -27.43 -0.11 2.46
N ILE A 15 -27.36 0.18 1.16
CA ILE A 15 -27.13 -0.82 0.11
C ILE A 15 -25.66 -1.30 0.17
N LEU A 16 -24.72 -0.37 0.32
CA LEU A 16 -23.30 -0.69 0.46
C LEU A 16 -23.03 -1.49 1.74
N GLY A 17 -23.81 -1.24 2.80
CA GLY A 17 -23.78 -1.99 4.06
C GLY A 17 -24.06 -3.49 3.92
N LEU A 18 -24.73 -3.90 2.83
CA LEU A 18 -24.91 -5.32 2.50
C LEU A 18 -23.65 -5.95 1.89
N MET A 19 -22.73 -5.13 1.39
CA MET A 19 -21.49 -5.57 0.72
C MET A 19 -20.26 -5.53 1.64
N GLY A 20 -20.31 -4.74 2.71
CA GLY A 20 -19.19 -4.60 3.64
C GLY A 20 -19.51 -3.75 4.85
N THR A 21 -18.69 -3.87 5.88
CA THR A 21 -18.87 -3.19 7.17
C THR A 21 -18.16 -1.84 7.28
N GLN A 22 -17.11 -1.62 6.46
CA GLN A 22 -16.30 -0.38 6.48
C GLN A 22 -16.66 0.49 5.29
N ILE A 23 -17.66 1.37 5.46
CA ILE A 23 -18.13 2.28 4.43
C ILE A 23 -17.76 3.70 4.83
N ASN A 24 -16.83 4.29 4.08
CA ASN A 24 -16.33 5.63 4.36
C ASN A 24 -16.74 6.59 3.25
N HIS A 25 -17.51 7.62 3.60
CA HIS A 25 -17.76 8.76 2.73
C HIS A 25 -16.52 9.67 2.73
N ILE A 26 -15.87 9.76 1.57
CA ILE A 26 -14.59 10.47 1.45
C ILE A 26 -14.79 11.93 1.04
N GLY A 27 -15.85 12.24 0.31
CA GLY A 27 -16.13 13.57 -0.21
C GLY A 27 -16.83 13.52 -1.56
N ASN A 28 -16.61 14.52 -2.39
CA ASN A 28 -17.26 14.64 -3.69
C ASN A 28 -16.83 13.56 -4.68
N TYR A 29 -17.45 13.56 -5.85
CA TYR A 29 -17.16 12.63 -6.94
C TYR A 29 -15.63 12.62 -7.27
N GLY A 30 -15.08 11.42 -7.44
CA GLY A 30 -13.65 11.19 -7.68
C GLY A 30 -12.79 11.06 -6.42
N SER A 31 -13.17 11.67 -5.27
CA SER A 31 -12.37 11.63 -4.04
C SER A 31 -12.13 10.22 -3.50
N GLY A 32 -13.09 9.32 -3.64
CA GLY A 32 -12.95 7.92 -3.22
C GLY A 32 -11.84 7.19 -4.00
N MET A 33 -11.73 7.44 -5.30
CA MET A 33 -10.67 6.87 -6.14
C MET A 33 -9.30 7.49 -5.78
N MET A 34 -9.26 8.80 -5.58
CA MET A 34 -8.02 9.48 -5.18
C MET A 34 -7.49 8.94 -3.84
N VAL A 35 -8.34 8.82 -2.82
CA VAL A 35 -7.92 8.23 -1.53
C VAL A 35 -7.48 6.78 -1.69
N LYS A 36 -8.10 5.99 -2.57
CA LYS A 36 -7.64 4.63 -2.88
C LYS A 36 -6.21 4.64 -3.45
N VAL A 37 -5.94 5.50 -4.44
CA VAL A 37 -4.61 5.62 -5.08
C VAL A 37 -3.56 6.00 -4.04
N LEU A 38 -3.83 7.01 -3.22
CA LEU A 38 -2.92 7.45 -2.15
C LEU A 38 -2.68 6.35 -1.10
N ASN A 39 -3.74 5.66 -0.67
CA ASN A 39 -3.64 4.55 0.28
C ASN A 39 -2.80 3.39 -0.28
N ASN A 40 -3.00 3.04 -1.55
CA ASN A 40 -2.27 1.95 -2.18
C ASN A 40 -0.78 2.28 -2.37
N PHE A 41 -0.45 3.54 -2.61
CA PHE A 41 0.94 3.99 -2.61
C PHE A 41 1.61 3.82 -1.23
N ILE A 42 0.93 4.19 -0.15
CA ILE A 42 1.41 3.96 1.23
C ILE A 42 1.57 2.45 1.48
N ALA A 43 0.59 1.65 1.06
CA ALA A 43 0.62 0.20 1.21
C ALA A 43 1.81 -0.43 0.49
N ALA A 44 2.04 -0.10 -0.78
CA ALA A 44 3.17 -0.60 -1.57
C ALA A 44 4.51 -0.19 -0.95
N SER A 45 4.65 1.06 -0.52
CA SER A 45 5.84 1.57 0.17
C SER A 45 6.12 0.80 1.45
N SER A 46 5.08 0.51 2.23
CA SER A 46 5.16 -0.24 3.48
C SER A 46 5.59 -1.69 3.24
N VAL A 47 5.00 -2.38 2.25
CA VAL A 47 5.40 -3.75 1.88
C VAL A 47 6.87 -3.81 1.49
N VAL A 48 7.32 -2.91 0.61
CA VAL A 48 8.72 -2.83 0.18
C VAL A 48 9.64 -2.62 1.37
N SER A 49 9.32 -1.68 2.27
CA SER A 49 10.12 -1.38 3.45
C SER A 49 10.22 -2.57 4.39
N VAL A 50 9.10 -3.21 4.72
CA VAL A 50 9.04 -4.38 5.61
C VAL A 50 9.82 -5.57 5.01
N ARG A 51 9.65 -5.84 3.71
CA ARG A 51 10.39 -6.91 3.01
C ARG A 51 11.91 -6.66 2.99
N HIS A 52 12.31 -5.40 2.82
CA HIS A 52 13.73 -5.01 2.89
C HIS A 52 14.32 -5.24 4.29
N VAL A 53 13.59 -4.82 5.33
CA VAL A 53 14.00 -5.03 6.73
C VAL A 53 14.11 -6.51 7.06
N LEU A 54 13.12 -7.33 6.66
CA LEU A 54 13.18 -8.78 6.80
C LEU A 54 14.46 -9.37 6.20
N HIS A 55 14.77 -9.01 4.97
CA HIS A 55 15.95 -9.52 4.28
C HIS A 55 17.26 -9.12 4.99
N GLN A 56 17.35 -7.90 5.51
CA GLN A 56 18.52 -7.47 6.27
C GLN A 56 18.61 -8.17 7.62
N ALA A 57 17.47 -8.29 8.33
CA ALA A 57 17.42 -8.98 9.63
C ALA A 57 17.91 -10.43 9.52
N GLN A 58 17.51 -11.13 8.45
CA GLN A 58 17.98 -12.50 8.17
C GLN A 58 19.51 -12.57 7.97
N LYS A 59 20.10 -11.58 7.28
CA LYS A 59 21.56 -11.51 7.09
C LYS A 59 22.34 -11.30 8.41
N PHE A 60 21.73 -10.63 9.36
CA PHE A 60 22.31 -10.39 10.68
C PHE A 60 21.87 -11.43 11.73
N GLU A 61 21.20 -12.49 11.30
CA GLU A 61 20.70 -13.58 12.17
C GLU A 61 19.83 -13.06 13.33
N LEU A 62 19.09 -11.96 13.10
CA LEU A 62 18.18 -11.40 14.08
C LEU A 62 16.91 -12.24 14.19
N ASP A 63 16.37 -12.35 15.39
CA ASP A 63 15.06 -12.92 15.61
C ASP A 63 13.97 -12.01 15.02
N ILE A 64 13.32 -12.51 14.00
CA ILE A 64 12.31 -11.76 13.23
C ILE A 64 11.08 -11.44 14.07
N ASP A 65 10.67 -12.34 14.94
CA ASP A 65 9.50 -12.12 15.78
C ASP A 65 9.77 -11.09 16.87
N VAL A 66 10.96 -11.11 17.46
CA VAL A 66 11.41 -10.06 18.39
C VAL A 66 11.50 -8.71 17.69
N LEU A 67 12.06 -8.65 16.49
CA LEU A 67 12.16 -7.42 15.69
C LEU A 67 10.77 -6.78 15.47
N PHE A 68 9.81 -7.54 14.95
CA PHE A 68 8.50 -7.00 14.63
C PHE A 68 7.64 -6.73 15.87
N LYS A 69 7.76 -7.55 16.92
CA LYS A 69 7.14 -7.26 18.21
C LYS A 69 7.64 -5.94 18.81
N THR A 70 8.92 -5.63 18.62
CA THR A 70 9.50 -4.35 19.06
C THR A 70 9.00 -3.20 18.17
N SER A 71 8.94 -3.41 16.85
CA SER A 71 8.41 -2.43 15.90
C SER A 71 6.94 -2.10 16.17
N ASP A 72 6.13 -3.07 16.56
CA ASP A 72 4.69 -2.89 16.86
C ASP A 72 4.42 -1.93 18.02
N THR A 73 5.41 -1.70 18.88
CA THR A 73 5.33 -0.76 20.01
C THR A 73 6.15 0.51 19.80
N SER A 74 6.64 0.75 18.60
CA SER A 74 7.50 1.89 18.24
C SER A 74 7.12 2.54 16.92
N SER A 75 7.84 3.58 16.52
CA SER A 75 7.57 4.37 15.30
C SER A 75 7.71 3.57 14.00
N GLY A 76 8.27 2.39 14.02
CA GLY A 76 8.39 1.49 12.88
C GLY A 76 7.15 0.61 12.63
N GLN A 77 6.09 0.75 13.41
CA GLN A 77 4.87 -0.03 13.23
C GLN A 77 4.25 0.22 11.84
N THR A 78 3.89 -0.87 11.18
CA THR A 78 3.12 -0.86 9.93
C THR A 78 2.10 -1.99 9.96
N TRP A 79 0.96 -1.80 9.26
CA TRP A 79 -0.03 -2.85 9.15
C TRP A 79 0.56 -4.14 8.56
N PHE A 80 1.41 -4.02 7.54
CA PHE A 80 2.07 -5.18 6.91
C PHE A 80 3.12 -5.83 7.82
N GLY A 81 3.83 -5.07 8.63
CA GLY A 81 4.76 -5.63 9.62
C GLY A 81 4.04 -6.46 10.67
N THR A 82 2.96 -5.89 11.23
CA THR A 82 2.14 -6.53 12.26
C THR A 82 1.45 -7.80 11.74
N ASN A 83 0.88 -7.76 10.54
CA ASN A 83 0.06 -8.86 9.99
C ASN A 83 0.82 -9.79 9.02
N ARG A 84 2.14 -9.67 8.90
CA ARG A 84 2.96 -10.38 7.90
C ARG A 84 2.78 -11.90 7.88
N ALA A 85 2.49 -12.51 9.03
CA ALA A 85 2.34 -13.96 9.15
C ALA A 85 1.01 -14.45 8.55
N ASP A 86 -0.02 -13.60 8.57
CA ASP A 86 -1.39 -13.93 8.14
C ASP A 86 -1.65 -13.57 6.67
N ILE A 87 -0.71 -12.85 6.04
CA ILE A 87 -0.82 -12.42 4.64
C ILE A 87 -0.12 -13.45 3.73
N GLU A 88 -0.87 -14.33 3.09
CA GLU A 88 -0.34 -15.41 2.25
C GLU A 88 0.62 -14.91 1.15
N TRP A 89 0.19 -13.89 0.40
CA TRP A 89 0.98 -13.32 -0.69
C TRP A 89 2.20 -12.50 -0.24
N PHE A 90 2.33 -12.20 1.03
CA PHE A 90 3.42 -11.36 1.54
C PHE A 90 4.80 -11.95 1.26
N LYS A 91 4.90 -13.25 1.07
CA LYS A 91 6.15 -13.98 0.78
C LYS A 91 6.45 -14.13 -0.71
N GLU A 92 5.52 -13.74 -1.60
CA GLU A 92 5.70 -13.89 -3.05
C GLU A 92 6.87 -13.07 -3.59
N ASN A 93 7.53 -13.55 -4.64
CA ASN A 93 8.38 -12.76 -5.51
C ASN A 93 7.53 -11.92 -6.47
N PHE A 94 8.19 -11.06 -7.25
CA PHE A 94 7.49 -10.32 -8.31
C PHE A 94 7.15 -11.24 -9.49
N GLU A 95 5.87 -11.23 -9.87
CA GLU A 95 5.32 -11.73 -11.12
C GLU A 95 4.24 -10.75 -11.61
N ASN A 96 4.02 -10.65 -12.93
CA ASN A 96 3.10 -9.63 -13.47
C ASN A 96 1.63 -9.83 -13.08
N ASP A 97 1.25 -11.06 -12.81
CA ASP A 97 -0.12 -11.50 -12.55
C ASP A 97 -0.40 -11.87 -11.09
N ASN A 98 0.61 -11.77 -10.21
CA ASN A 98 0.43 -11.95 -8.78
C ASN A 98 0.20 -10.62 -8.02
N THR A 99 0.08 -10.69 -6.70
CA THR A 99 -0.18 -9.51 -5.87
C THR A 99 0.95 -8.49 -5.91
N MET A 100 2.21 -8.90 -6.09
CA MET A 100 3.33 -7.97 -6.28
C MET A 100 3.20 -7.20 -7.59
N GLY A 101 2.70 -7.83 -8.66
CA GLY A 101 2.36 -7.15 -9.92
C GLY A 101 1.21 -6.15 -9.76
N ILE A 102 0.21 -6.45 -8.93
CA ILE A 102 -0.87 -5.51 -8.60
C ILE A 102 -0.31 -4.30 -7.83
N LEU A 103 0.55 -4.51 -6.84
CA LEU A 103 1.19 -3.41 -6.11
C LEU A 103 1.99 -2.49 -7.04
N LYS A 104 2.69 -3.04 -8.02
CA LYS A 104 3.38 -2.25 -9.04
C LYS A 104 2.41 -1.36 -9.82
N LYS A 105 1.29 -1.93 -10.32
CA LYS A 105 0.26 -1.17 -11.04
C LYS A 105 -0.37 -0.08 -10.17
N ASP A 106 -0.52 -0.30 -8.88
CA ASP A 106 -1.02 0.71 -7.94
C ASP A 106 -0.05 1.89 -7.79
N VAL A 107 1.26 1.64 -7.79
CA VAL A 107 2.28 2.71 -7.78
C VAL A 107 2.31 3.44 -9.13
N GLU A 108 2.18 2.74 -10.25
CA GLU A 108 2.06 3.34 -11.59
C GLU A 108 0.83 4.25 -11.67
N ALA A 109 -0.32 3.80 -11.18
CA ALA A 109 -1.54 4.61 -11.11
C ALA A 109 -1.38 5.86 -10.22
N TYR A 110 -0.57 5.78 -9.16
CA TYR A 110 -0.21 6.96 -8.37
C TYR A 110 0.59 7.97 -9.20
N VAL A 111 1.59 7.52 -9.94
CA VAL A 111 2.40 8.40 -10.83
C VAL A 111 1.51 9.05 -11.88
N ASP A 112 0.70 8.26 -12.58
CA ASP A 112 -0.21 8.73 -13.64
C ASP A 112 -1.20 9.79 -13.14
N SER A 113 -1.63 9.67 -11.88
CA SER A 113 -2.57 10.62 -11.26
C SER A 113 -1.97 12.02 -11.04
N PHE A 114 -0.65 12.15 -11.06
CA PHE A 114 0.07 13.41 -10.81
C PHE A 114 0.96 13.89 -11.97
N GLU A 115 0.86 13.27 -13.16
CA GLU A 115 1.69 13.64 -14.32
C GLU A 115 1.59 15.10 -14.75
N ASN A 116 0.45 15.75 -14.48
CA ASN A 116 0.18 17.14 -14.85
C ASN A 116 0.37 18.14 -13.70
N GLU A 117 0.86 17.69 -12.56
CA GLU A 117 1.06 18.54 -11.38
C GLU A 117 2.38 19.34 -11.43
N SER A 118 2.61 20.15 -10.42
CA SER A 118 3.79 21.03 -10.33
C SER A 118 5.11 20.25 -10.32
N ASP A 119 6.23 20.92 -10.60
CA ASP A 119 7.56 20.30 -10.61
C ASP A 119 7.93 19.69 -9.24
N LEU A 120 7.39 20.23 -8.15
CA LEU A 120 7.59 19.68 -6.81
C LEU A 120 6.90 18.31 -6.66
N ASP A 121 5.66 18.20 -7.17
CA ASP A 121 4.92 16.94 -7.12
C ASP A 121 5.56 15.88 -8.02
N LYS A 122 6.08 16.28 -9.19
CA LYS A 122 6.87 15.40 -10.06
C LYS A 122 8.13 14.88 -9.37
N PHE A 123 8.83 15.70 -8.60
CA PHE A 123 10.00 15.25 -7.84
C PHE A 123 9.62 14.18 -6.81
N VAL A 124 8.60 14.43 -6.01
CA VAL A 124 8.13 13.48 -4.97
C VAL A 124 7.59 12.20 -5.60
N SER A 125 6.77 12.29 -6.65
CA SER A 125 6.22 11.10 -7.32
C SER A 125 7.28 10.36 -8.15
N GLY A 126 8.18 11.08 -8.82
CA GLY A 126 9.17 10.49 -9.75
C GLY A 126 10.22 9.64 -9.07
N GLU A 127 10.98 10.19 -8.14
CA GLU A 127 12.12 9.47 -7.52
C GLU A 127 11.67 8.37 -6.57
N LEU A 128 10.76 8.67 -5.65
CA LEU A 128 10.28 7.70 -4.67
C LEU A 128 9.51 6.56 -5.35
N SER A 129 8.61 6.89 -6.27
CA SER A 129 7.83 5.89 -6.99
C SER A 129 8.71 4.99 -7.86
N THR A 130 9.71 5.55 -8.54
CA THR A 130 10.70 4.79 -9.31
C THR A 130 11.48 3.82 -8.41
N ALA A 131 11.89 4.27 -7.22
CA ALA A 131 12.59 3.41 -6.27
C ALA A 131 11.70 2.26 -5.78
N ILE A 132 10.43 2.53 -5.49
CA ILE A 132 9.47 1.52 -5.04
C ILE A 132 9.19 0.50 -6.16
N ILE A 133 8.92 0.94 -7.39
CA ILE A 133 8.70 0.05 -8.55
C ILE A 133 9.93 -0.83 -8.78
N LYS A 134 11.12 -0.25 -8.73
CA LYS A 134 12.36 -1.02 -8.86
C LYS A 134 12.51 -2.07 -7.76
N ALA A 135 12.16 -1.73 -6.52
CA ALA A 135 12.22 -2.66 -5.39
C ALA A 135 11.18 -3.80 -5.55
N ILE A 136 9.97 -3.49 -6.00
CA ILE A 136 8.93 -4.49 -6.29
C ILE A 136 9.41 -5.46 -7.38
N ASN A 137 9.90 -4.94 -8.52
CA ASN A 137 10.38 -5.77 -9.64
C ASN A 137 11.53 -6.72 -9.26
N ASN A 138 12.30 -6.38 -8.23
CA ASN A 138 13.42 -7.18 -7.74
C ASN A 138 13.09 -7.90 -6.41
N MET A 139 11.80 -7.99 -6.05
CA MET A 139 11.37 -8.60 -4.80
C MET A 139 11.66 -10.11 -4.81
N PRO A 140 12.55 -10.60 -3.95
CA PRO A 140 12.79 -12.03 -3.85
C PRO A 140 11.67 -12.72 -3.08
N VAL A 141 11.54 -14.04 -3.25
CA VAL A 141 10.73 -14.86 -2.35
C VAL A 141 11.22 -14.69 -0.92
N ALA A 142 10.32 -14.42 0.02
CA ALA A 142 10.68 -14.40 1.44
C ALA A 142 10.79 -15.84 1.97
N ARG A 143 11.90 -16.11 2.63
CA ARG A 143 12.19 -17.39 3.28
C ARG A 143 11.67 -17.39 4.72
#